data_ae24ddb8a53882dbffc4b6e2f4f96b27
#
_entry.id   ae24ddb8a53882dbffc4b6e2f4f96b27
#
_cell.length_a   1.000
_cell.length_b   1.000
_cell.length_c   1.000
_cell.angle_alpha   90.00
_cell.angle_beta   90.00
_cell.angle_gamma   90.00
#
_symmetry.space_group_name_H-M   'P 1'
#
loop_
_entity.id
_entity.type
_entity.pdbx_description
1 polymer ?
#
loop_
_entity_poly.entity_id
_entity_poly.type
_entity_poly.pdbx_seq_one_letter_code
_entity_poly.pdbx_strand_id
1 'polypeptide(L)'
;PFKWRKANPIGALAVFKGQQLLLVTHISTGTNEKWCEEVTVDPGEEGNKGPVPIKMGICGEAITPGGIYYFYNRKLGLRESKLGTMWNPVYFNFGIAIHGAMMVPKEPASHGCVRIPIFISNYFPALVQYNDRVYVFDGVKEPEDYGSVTPPWDKKDPNYTTTTSSTSTVPKTTVPKTTVPKTTVPVTVAPTV
;
A
#
# COMPACT_ATOMS: atom_id res chain seq x y z
N PRO A 1 -21.09 -11.15 -25.73
CA PRO A 1 -20.32 -11.65 -24.59
C PRO A 1 -18.84 -11.48 -24.87
N PHE A 2 -18.21 -10.49 -24.21
CA PHE A 2 -16.75 -10.31 -24.28
C PHE A 2 -16.08 -11.44 -23.51
N LYS A 3 -15.46 -12.39 -24.19
CA LYS A 3 -14.57 -13.38 -23.58
C LYS A 3 -13.25 -12.68 -23.27
N TRP A 4 -13.01 -12.37 -22.00
CA TRP A 4 -11.72 -11.93 -21.52
C TRP A 4 -10.70 -13.05 -21.73
N ARG A 5 -9.69 -12.81 -22.57
CA ARG A 5 -8.58 -13.76 -22.72
C ARG A 5 -7.70 -13.66 -21.46
N LYS A 6 -7.36 -14.83 -20.91
CA LYS A 6 -6.31 -15.03 -19.90
C LYS A 6 -4.94 -14.62 -20.49
N ALA A 7 -4.64 -13.35 -20.54
CA ALA A 7 -3.32 -12.84 -20.89
C ALA A 7 -3.06 -11.64 -20.01
N ASN A 8 -2.33 -11.84 -18.91
CA ASN A 8 -1.90 -10.82 -17.94
C ASN A 8 -2.91 -9.70 -17.81
N PRO A 9 -3.92 -9.85 -16.93
CA PRO A 9 -4.95 -8.83 -16.83
C PRO A 9 -4.30 -7.57 -16.27
N ILE A 10 -4.14 -6.56 -17.12
CA ILE A 10 -3.98 -5.20 -16.62
C ILE A 10 -5.22 -4.95 -15.79
N GLY A 11 -5.05 -4.94 -14.46
CA GLY A 11 -6.15 -4.65 -13.56
C GLY A 11 -6.65 -3.22 -13.82
N ALA A 12 -7.95 -3.03 -13.75
CA ALA A 12 -8.56 -1.71 -13.86
C ALA A 12 -9.50 -1.46 -12.68
N LEU A 13 -9.45 -0.24 -12.14
CA LEU A 13 -10.43 0.29 -11.19
C LEU A 13 -11.36 1.24 -11.93
N ALA A 14 -12.65 1.05 -11.77
CA ALA A 14 -13.68 1.98 -12.22
C ALA A 14 -14.51 2.44 -11.01
N VAL A 15 -14.81 3.74 -10.95
CA VAL A 15 -15.68 4.34 -9.94
C VAL A 15 -16.92 4.88 -10.61
N PHE A 16 -18.10 4.51 -10.11
CA PHE A 16 -19.39 4.94 -10.62
C PHE A 16 -20.20 5.68 -9.54
N LYS A 17 -21.00 6.65 -9.97
CA LYS A 17 -22.08 7.24 -9.19
C LYS A 17 -23.40 6.99 -9.92
N GLY A 18 -24.16 6.00 -9.44
CA GLY A 18 -25.27 5.45 -10.23
C GLY A 18 -24.76 4.88 -11.55
N GLN A 19 -25.23 5.40 -12.67
CA GLN A 19 -24.77 4.98 -14.00
C GLN A 19 -23.64 5.85 -14.57
N GLN A 20 -23.25 6.90 -13.86
CA GLN A 20 -22.19 7.81 -14.31
C GLN A 20 -20.82 7.26 -13.94
N LEU A 21 -19.96 7.06 -14.93
CA LEU A 21 -18.55 6.75 -14.74
C LEU A 21 -17.78 8.01 -14.30
N LEU A 22 -17.14 7.96 -13.12
CA LEU A 22 -16.36 9.07 -12.55
C LEU A 22 -14.86 8.93 -12.78
N LEU A 23 -14.36 7.69 -12.73
CA LEU A 23 -12.93 7.40 -12.84
C LEU A 23 -12.71 6.03 -13.46
N VAL A 24 -11.71 5.93 -14.34
CA VAL A 24 -11.08 4.66 -14.72
C VAL A 24 -9.59 4.82 -14.61
N THR A 25 -8.92 3.87 -13.95
CA THR A 25 -7.46 3.84 -13.85
C THR A 25 -6.95 2.41 -13.86
N HIS A 26 -5.70 2.22 -14.31
CA HIS A 26 -5.04 0.93 -14.14
C HIS A 26 -4.66 0.72 -12.67
N ILE A 27 -4.56 -0.54 -12.28
CA ILE A 27 -4.21 -0.96 -10.91
C ILE A 27 -3.18 -2.08 -10.94
N SER A 28 -2.54 -2.30 -9.79
CA SER A 28 -1.76 -3.50 -9.50
C SER A 28 -2.26 -4.09 -8.19
N THR A 29 -2.57 -5.39 -8.20
CA THR A 29 -3.17 -6.13 -7.07
C THR A 29 -2.19 -7.12 -6.46
N GLY A 30 -2.64 -7.97 -5.54
CA GLY A 30 -1.85 -9.05 -4.96
C GLY A 30 -1.34 -10.04 -6.00
N THR A 31 -0.12 -10.57 -5.80
CA THR A 31 0.55 -11.50 -6.72
C THR A 31 -0.08 -12.88 -6.76
N ASN A 32 -0.96 -13.22 -5.82
CA ASN A 32 -1.51 -14.56 -5.57
C ASN A 32 -0.45 -15.59 -5.16
N GLU A 33 0.69 -15.13 -4.63
CA GLU A 33 1.78 -15.97 -4.17
C GLU A 33 1.88 -15.97 -2.65
N LYS A 34 2.46 -17.03 -2.10
CA LYS A 34 2.90 -17.06 -0.70
C LYS A 34 4.21 -16.33 -0.56
N TRP A 35 4.34 -15.59 0.53
CA TRP A 35 5.53 -14.81 0.82
C TRP A 35 5.94 -14.96 2.29
N CYS A 36 7.22 -14.78 2.57
CA CYS A 36 7.78 -14.65 3.91
C CYS A 36 8.81 -13.53 3.88
N GLU A 37 8.71 -12.57 4.79
CA GLU A 37 9.61 -11.41 4.86
C GLU A 37 9.98 -11.08 6.31
N GLU A 38 11.17 -10.51 6.49
CA GLU A 38 11.53 -9.85 7.74
C GLU A 38 10.90 -8.46 7.74
N VAL A 39 10.12 -8.17 8.76
CA VAL A 39 9.47 -6.86 8.94
C VAL A 39 9.91 -6.21 10.24
N THR A 40 9.87 -4.88 10.27
CA THR A 40 10.00 -4.12 11.51
C THR A 40 8.60 -3.83 12.04
N VAL A 41 8.34 -4.18 13.29
CA VAL A 41 7.07 -3.95 13.98
C VAL A 41 7.29 -2.91 15.06
N ASP A 42 6.60 -1.80 14.95
CA ASP A 42 6.71 -0.69 15.89
C ASP A 42 6.03 -0.97 17.23
N PRO A 43 6.42 -0.26 18.30
CA PRO A 43 5.76 -0.36 19.59
C PRO A 43 4.25 -0.12 19.50
N GLY A 44 3.46 -1.02 20.09
CA GLY A 44 2.00 -0.96 20.09
C GLY A 44 1.32 -1.57 18.86
N GLU A 45 2.06 -2.00 17.86
CA GLU A 45 1.52 -2.82 16.77
C GLU A 45 1.39 -4.28 17.18
N GLU A 46 0.55 -5.02 16.42
CA GLU A 46 0.36 -6.45 16.66
C GLU A 46 1.68 -7.22 16.53
N GLY A 47 2.04 -7.94 17.59
CA GLY A 47 3.30 -8.68 17.70
C GLY A 47 4.39 -7.95 18.49
N ASN A 48 4.25 -6.65 18.77
CA ASN A 48 5.20 -5.87 19.57
C ASN A 48 4.52 -5.12 20.72
N LYS A 49 4.62 -5.69 21.94
CA LYS A 49 4.16 -5.06 23.19
C LYS A 49 5.29 -4.32 23.94
N GLY A 50 6.49 -4.33 23.38
CA GLY A 50 7.67 -3.67 23.96
C GLY A 50 7.73 -2.18 23.60
N PRO A 51 8.69 -1.46 24.21
CA PRO A 51 8.86 -0.02 24.01
C PRO A 51 9.70 0.36 22.79
N VAL A 52 10.31 -0.62 22.09
CA VAL A 52 11.20 -0.40 20.94
C VAL A 52 10.74 -1.21 19.74
N PRO A 53 11.03 -0.76 18.51
CA PRO A 53 10.78 -1.56 17.31
C PRO A 53 11.52 -2.90 17.37
N ILE A 54 10.85 -3.96 16.90
CA ILE A 54 11.45 -5.30 16.80
C ILE A 54 11.40 -5.81 15.37
N LYS A 55 12.34 -6.68 15.02
CA LYS A 55 12.30 -7.42 13.76
C LYS A 55 11.67 -8.78 13.98
N MET A 56 10.79 -9.18 13.06
CA MET A 56 10.19 -10.51 13.07
C MET A 56 9.94 -11.01 11.66
N GLY A 57 10.00 -12.32 11.47
CA GLY A 57 9.59 -12.97 10.23
C GLY A 57 8.06 -13.13 10.21
N ILE A 58 7.43 -12.71 9.13
CA ILE A 58 6.02 -12.96 8.86
C ILE A 58 5.86 -13.60 7.49
N CYS A 59 4.93 -14.54 7.40
CA CYS A 59 4.49 -15.16 6.15
C CYS A 59 3.02 -14.85 5.92
N GLY A 60 2.65 -14.65 4.66
CA GLY A 60 1.27 -14.44 4.25
C GLY A 60 1.00 -14.93 2.84
N GLU A 61 -0.18 -14.64 2.35
CA GLU A 61 -0.58 -14.86 0.96
C GLU A 61 -0.97 -13.52 0.33
N ALA A 62 -0.36 -13.19 -0.80
CA ALA A 62 -0.53 -11.90 -1.47
C ALA A 62 -1.81 -11.87 -2.31
N ILE A 63 -2.98 -12.04 -1.70
CA ILE A 63 -4.26 -12.19 -2.38
C ILE A 63 -5.09 -10.90 -2.25
N THR A 64 -5.66 -10.45 -3.38
CA THR A 64 -6.80 -9.53 -3.40
C THR A 64 -8.05 -10.36 -3.68
N PRO A 65 -8.81 -10.79 -2.65
CA PRO A 65 -9.89 -11.75 -2.86
C PRO A 65 -11.02 -11.17 -3.71
N GLY A 66 -11.53 -11.96 -4.66
CA GLY A 66 -12.78 -11.67 -5.36
C GLY A 66 -13.94 -11.57 -4.39
N GLY A 67 -14.94 -10.73 -4.68
CA GLY A 67 -16.12 -10.59 -3.82
C GLY A 67 -16.71 -9.20 -3.75
N ILE A 68 -17.68 -9.05 -2.83
CA ILE A 68 -18.36 -7.78 -2.55
C ILE A 68 -17.96 -7.31 -1.16
N TYR A 69 -17.47 -6.09 -1.12
CA TYR A 69 -16.99 -5.44 0.10
C TYR A 69 -17.58 -4.04 0.24
N TYR A 70 -17.19 -3.34 1.34
CA TYR A 70 -17.63 -1.98 1.61
C TYR A 70 -16.45 -1.16 2.13
N PHE A 71 -16.34 0.11 1.70
CA PHE A 71 -15.38 1.00 2.32
C PHE A 71 -15.75 1.27 3.77
N TYR A 72 -14.83 1.04 4.70
CA TYR A 72 -15.09 1.19 6.13
C TYR A 72 -14.10 2.11 6.86
N ASN A 73 -12.95 2.41 6.27
CA ASN A 73 -11.94 3.29 6.87
C ASN A 73 -11.08 3.96 5.80
N ARG A 74 -10.53 5.12 6.14
CA ARG A 74 -9.55 5.82 5.30
C ARG A 74 -8.54 6.56 6.16
N LYS A 75 -7.33 6.76 5.63
CA LYS A 75 -6.30 7.61 6.18
C LYS A 75 -5.81 8.56 5.09
N LEU A 76 -5.76 9.85 5.37
CA LEU A 76 -5.21 10.82 4.44
C LEU A 76 -3.71 10.98 4.69
N GLY A 77 -2.95 11.20 3.61
CA GLY A 77 -1.50 11.31 3.65
C GLY A 77 -0.79 9.95 3.62
N LEU A 78 0.46 9.97 4.01
CA LEU A 78 1.31 8.78 4.07
C LEU A 78 0.90 7.90 5.26
N ARG A 79 0.71 6.63 5.00
CA ARG A 79 0.53 5.60 6.02
C ARG A 79 1.69 4.59 5.88
N GLU A 80 2.49 4.49 6.90
CA GLU A 80 3.50 3.45 7.03
C GLU A 80 2.89 2.20 7.66
N SER A 81 3.27 1.05 7.17
CA SER A 81 2.88 -0.25 7.70
C SER A 81 4.06 -1.21 7.64
N LYS A 82 3.98 -2.30 8.37
CA LYS A 82 5.02 -3.36 8.35
C LYS A 82 5.31 -3.94 6.95
N LEU A 83 4.38 -3.80 6.00
CA LEU A 83 4.51 -4.29 4.61
C LEU A 83 4.78 -3.14 3.61
N GLY A 84 5.15 -1.96 4.07
CA GLY A 84 5.48 -0.82 3.23
C GLY A 84 4.54 0.37 3.39
N THR A 85 4.71 1.35 2.51
CA THR A 85 4.02 2.63 2.58
C THR A 85 2.84 2.70 1.64
N MET A 86 1.78 3.39 2.06
CA MET A 86 0.55 3.62 1.31
C MET A 86 0.23 5.11 1.32
N TRP A 87 -0.15 5.69 0.19
CA TRP A 87 -0.62 7.07 0.11
C TRP A 87 -2.14 7.12 0.01
N ASN A 88 -2.79 7.88 0.91
CA ASN A 88 -4.25 8.04 0.99
C ASN A 88 -5.03 6.70 0.94
N PRO A 89 -4.71 5.68 1.75
CA PRO A 89 -5.41 4.40 1.70
C PRO A 89 -6.87 4.52 2.08
N VAL A 90 -7.74 3.84 1.30
CA VAL A 90 -9.16 3.62 1.60
C VAL A 90 -9.39 2.12 1.72
N TYR A 91 -9.71 1.67 2.93
CA TYR A 91 -9.80 0.26 3.28
C TYR A 91 -11.18 -0.31 2.98
N PHE A 92 -11.23 -1.53 2.42
CA PHE A 92 -12.48 -2.21 2.08
C PHE A 92 -12.57 -3.66 2.56
N ASN A 93 -11.43 -4.32 2.88
CA ASN A 93 -11.42 -5.70 3.34
C ASN A 93 -10.27 -5.92 4.35
N PHE A 94 -10.56 -5.80 5.67
CA PHE A 94 -9.56 -5.85 6.74
C PHE A 94 -8.36 -4.91 6.46
N GLY A 95 -7.14 -5.41 6.33
CA GLY A 95 -5.96 -4.62 6.00
C GLY A 95 -5.82 -4.25 4.52
N ILE A 96 -6.68 -4.77 3.64
CA ILE A 96 -6.62 -4.48 2.20
C ILE A 96 -7.26 -3.12 1.89
N ALA A 97 -6.51 -2.29 1.19
CA ALA A 97 -6.91 -0.95 0.80
C ALA A 97 -6.64 -0.66 -0.68
N ILE A 98 -7.37 0.29 -1.24
CA ILE A 98 -7.00 0.98 -2.47
C ILE A 98 -6.15 2.18 -2.06
N HIS A 99 -4.91 2.28 -2.57
CA HIS A 99 -3.98 3.32 -2.15
C HIS A 99 -3.05 3.78 -3.27
N GLY A 100 -2.54 4.99 -3.16
CA GLY A 100 -1.51 5.51 -4.06
C GLY A 100 -0.17 4.83 -3.85
N ALA A 101 0.50 4.55 -4.97
CA ALA A 101 1.86 4.04 -5.00
C ALA A 101 2.68 4.75 -6.08
N MET A 102 4.00 4.87 -5.85
CA MET A 102 4.92 5.43 -6.84
C MET A 102 5.06 4.54 -8.07
N MET A 103 4.96 3.23 -7.85
CA MET A 103 5.02 2.22 -8.91
C MET A 103 3.74 1.40 -8.93
N VAL A 104 3.09 1.41 -10.09
CA VAL A 104 1.87 0.63 -10.38
C VAL A 104 2.13 -0.14 -11.66
N PRO A 105 2.81 -1.29 -11.57
CA PRO A 105 3.08 -2.13 -12.73
C PRO A 105 1.78 -2.69 -13.31
N LYS A 106 1.84 -3.17 -14.56
CA LYS A 106 0.68 -3.75 -15.25
C LYS A 106 0.34 -5.16 -14.75
N GLU A 107 1.29 -5.80 -14.10
CA GLU A 107 1.15 -7.10 -13.43
C GLU A 107 0.83 -6.93 -11.94
N PRO A 108 0.26 -7.95 -11.29
CA PRO A 108 0.11 -8.01 -9.85
C PRO A 108 1.47 -7.91 -9.14
N ALA A 109 1.61 -7.04 -8.14
CA ALA A 109 2.88 -6.78 -7.46
C ALA A 109 2.74 -6.37 -5.99
N SER A 110 1.56 -6.52 -5.38
CA SER A 110 1.34 -6.17 -3.97
C SER A 110 1.14 -7.40 -3.09
N HIS A 111 1.12 -7.19 -1.78
CA HIS A 111 0.75 -8.22 -0.78
C HIS A 111 -0.77 -8.39 -0.63
N GLY A 112 -1.59 -7.79 -1.50
CA GLY A 112 -3.05 -7.88 -1.49
C GLY A 112 -3.75 -6.53 -1.63
N CYS A 113 -3.11 -5.42 -1.28
CA CYS A 113 -3.65 -4.09 -1.53
C CYS A 113 -3.75 -3.77 -3.02
N VAL A 114 -4.66 -2.87 -3.37
CA VAL A 114 -4.86 -2.37 -4.73
C VAL A 114 -4.10 -1.07 -4.91
N ARG A 115 -3.00 -1.11 -5.66
CA ARG A 115 -2.20 0.07 -5.98
C ARG A 115 -2.83 0.84 -7.12
N ILE A 116 -2.95 2.16 -6.97
CA ILE A 116 -3.30 3.13 -8.01
C ILE A 116 -2.19 4.17 -8.16
N PRO A 117 -2.08 4.87 -9.32
CA PRO A 117 -1.14 5.96 -9.46
C PRO A 117 -1.29 7.00 -8.35
N ILE A 118 -0.17 7.50 -7.82
CA ILE A 118 -0.17 8.37 -6.64
C ILE A 118 -0.99 9.65 -6.88
N PHE A 119 -0.94 10.21 -8.08
CA PHE A 119 -1.71 11.40 -8.43
C PHE A 119 -3.23 11.13 -8.46
N ILE A 120 -3.67 9.91 -8.81
CA ILE A 120 -5.07 9.48 -8.72
C ILE A 120 -5.51 9.42 -7.26
N SER A 121 -4.67 8.90 -6.38
CA SER A 121 -5.01 8.74 -4.96
C SER A 121 -5.17 10.07 -4.21
N ASN A 122 -4.75 11.20 -4.79
CA ASN A 122 -4.96 12.51 -4.18
C ASN A 122 -6.43 12.93 -4.17
N TYR A 123 -7.23 12.44 -5.11
CA TYR A 123 -8.66 12.75 -5.18
C TYR A 123 -9.56 11.52 -5.05
N PHE A 124 -9.04 10.29 -5.19
CA PHE A 124 -9.83 9.07 -5.07
C PHE A 124 -10.64 8.99 -3.75
N PRO A 125 -10.10 9.35 -2.55
CA PRO A 125 -10.89 9.31 -1.32
C PRO A 125 -12.10 10.24 -1.32
N ALA A 126 -12.12 11.29 -2.14
CA ALA A 126 -13.25 12.20 -2.28
C ALA A 126 -14.35 11.67 -3.21
N LEU A 127 -14.03 10.69 -4.08
CA LEU A 127 -14.97 10.06 -4.99
C LEU A 127 -15.80 8.95 -4.34
N VAL A 128 -15.38 8.44 -3.19
CA VAL A 128 -16.00 7.30 -2.51
C VAL A 128 -16.38 7.64 -1.08
N GLN A 129 -17.38 6.95 -0.53
CA GLN A 129 -17.88 7.17 0.84
C GLN A 129 -17.81 5.88 1.65
N TYR A 130 -17.92 5.98 2.98
CA TYR A 130 -18.12 4.81 3.83
C TYR A 130 -19.41 4.11 3.43
N ASN A 131 -19.37 2.77 3.43
CA ASN A 131 -20.43 1.88 2.98
C ASN A 131 -20.71 1.89 1.47
N ASP A 132 -19.95 2.60 0.64
CA ASP A 132 -19.97 2.35 -0.80
C ASP A 132 -19.47 0.94 -1.09
N ARG A 133 -20.13 0.25 -2.03
CA ARG A 133 -19.79 -1.11 -2.43
C ARG A 133 -18.52 -1.15 -3.28
N VAL A 134 -17.73 -2.17 -3.01
CA VAL A 134 -16.52 -2.51 -3.78
C VAL A 134 -16.70 -3.91 -4.36
N TYR A 135 -16.78 -4.00 -5.67
CA TYR A 135 -16.85 -5.26 -6.40
C TYR A 135 -15.45 -5.63 -6.89
N VAL A 136 -14.92 -6.75 -6.44
CA VAL A 136 -13.61 -7.25 -6.84
C VAL A 136 -13.80 -8.46 -7.75
N PHE A 137 -13.40 -8.29 -9.01
CA PHE A 137 -13.42 -9.33 -10.03
C PHE A 137 -12.02 -9.95 -10.14
N ASP A 138 -11.88 -11.23 -9.86
CA ASP A 138 -10.62 -11.97 -9.98
C ASP A 138 -10.49 -12.72 -11.31
N GLY A 139 -11.51 -12.63 -12.15
CA GLY A 139 -11.57 -13.32 -13.45
C GLY A 139 -11.92 -14.81 -13.37
N VAL A 140 -12.31 -15.32 -12.20
CA VAL A 140 -12.70 -16.72 -11.97
C VAL A 140 -14.21 -16.83 -11.80
N LYS A 141 -14.80 -16.03 -10.90
CA LYS A 141 -16.23 -15.98 -10.63
C LYS A 141 -16.72 -14.54 -10.57
N GLU A 142 -18.03 -14.34 -10.65
CA GLU A 142 -18.64 -13.05 -10.37
C GLU A 142 -18.51 -12.72 -8.87
N PRO A 143 -18.35 -11.45 -8.48
CA PRO A 143 -18.22 -11.05 -7.08
C PRO A 143 -19.38 -11.51 -6.19
N GLU A 144 -20.57 -11.59 -6.74
CA GLU A 144 -21.79 -12.05 -6.08
C GLU A 144 -21.70 -13.52 -5.63
N ASP A 145 -20.98 -14.35 -6.40
CA ASP A 145 -20.79 -15.78 -6.09
C ASP A 145 -19.81 -16.03 -4.93
N TYR A 146 -18.99 -15.01 -4.61
CA TYR A 146 -18.06 -15.06 -3.47
C TYR A 146 -18.68 -14.48 -2.19
N GLY A 147 -19.52 -13.46 -2.32
CA GLY A 147 -19.90 -12.63 -1.19
C GLY A 147 -18.71 -11.85 -0.62
N SER A 148 -18.57 -11.83 0.70
CA SER A 148 -17.44 -11.20 1.40
C SER A 148 -16.45 -12.26 1.86
N VAL A 149 -15.26 -12.28 1.26
CA VAL A 149 -14.19 -13.24 1.57
C VAL A 149 -13.13 -12.57 2.44
N THR A 150 -12.88 -13.14 3.63
CA THR A 150 -11.80 -12.69 4.51
C THR A 150 -10.45 -13.05 3.89
N PRO A 151 -9.48 -12.13 3.82
CA PRO A 151 -8.14 -12.47 3.37
C PRO A 151 -7.47 -13.42 4.38
N PRO A 152 -6.53 -14.27 3.93
CA PRO A 152 -5.73 -15.06 4.85
C PRO A 152 -4.93 -14.14 5.77
N TRP A 153 -4.91 -14.49 7.07
CA TRP A 153 -4.13 -13.74 8.05
C TRP A 153 -2.65 -14.03 7.94
N ASP A 154 -1.83 -13.01 8.11
CA ASP A 154 -0.39 -13.17 8.24
C ASP A 154 -0.05 -14.04 9.45
N LYS A 155 0.95 -14.90 9.31
CA LYS A 155 1.42 -15.81 10.37
C LYS A 155 2.88 -15.52 10.67
N LYS A 156 3.28 -15.78 11.92
CA LYS A 156 4.69 -15.76 12.26
C LYS A 156 5.44 -16.81 11.44
N ASP A 157 6.57 -16.42 10.84
CA ASP A 157 7.43 -17.36 10.12
C ASP A 157 8.04 -18.37 11.12
N PRO A 158 7.73 -19.68 10.99
CA PRO A 158 8.26 -20.70 11.87
C PRO A 158 9.77 -20.92 11.73
N ASN A 159 10.35 -20.50 10.62
CA ASN A 159 11.77 -20.67 10.30
C ASN A 159 12.60 -19.41 10.60
N TYR A 160 11.94 -18.31 11.02
CA TYR A 160 12.63 -17.07 11.30
C TYR A 160 13.45 -17.19 12.58
N THR A 161 14.78 -17.07 12.44
CA THR A 161 15.73 -16.97 13.55
C THR A 161 16.17 -15.52 13.68
N THR A 162 15.83 -14.88 14.80
CA THR A 162 16.34 -13.55 15.12
C THR A 162 17.86 -13.66 15.25
N THR A 163 18.59 -13.21 14.24
CA THR A 163 20.03 -13.03 14.37
C THR A 163 20.24 -11.84 15.29
N THR A 164 20.54 -12.11 16.57
CA THR A 164 20.98 -11.10 17.51
C THR A 164 22.33 -10.60 17.00
N SER A 165 22.33 -9.55 16.19
CA SER A 165 23.54 -8.83 15.81
C SER A 165 24.10 -8.24 17.10
N SER A 166 25.11 -8.88 17.65
CA SER A 166 25.93 -8.31 18.70
C SER A 166 26.44 -6.97 18.17
N THR A 167 26.02 -5.89 18.78
CA THR A 167 26.43 -4.53 18.45
C THR A 167 27.92 -4.45 18.61
N SER A 168 28.68 -4.61 17.52
CA SER A 168 30.04 -4.18 17.44
C SER A 168 30.03 -2.66 17.55
N THR A 169 30.46 -2.15 18.70
CA THR A 169 30.69 -0.73 18.92
C THR A 169 31.79 -0.26 17.98
N VAL A 170 31.38 0.27 16.80
CA VAL A 170 32.27 1.02 15.92
C VAL A 170 32.59 2.33 16.64
N PRO A 171 33.88 2.69 16.85
CA PRO A 171 34.23 3.97 17.45
C PRO A 171 33.69 5.11 16.57
N LYS A 172 32.98 6.04 17.18
CA LYS A 172 32.45 7.26 16.55
C LYS A 172 33.64 8.11 16.04
N THR A 173 33.93 7.98 14.75
CA THR A 173 34.87 8.91 14.08
C THR A 173 34.16 10.26 13.96
N THR A 174 34.63 11.26 14.72
CA THR A 174 34.19 12.63 14.63
C THR A 174 34.72 13.24 13.32
N VAL A 175 33.83 13.45 12.37
CA VAL A 175 34.11 14.23 11.16
C VAL A 175 34.15 15.72 11.54
N PRO A 176 35.20 16.49 11.16
CA PRO A 176 35.24 17.92 11.43
C PRO A 176 34.13 18.65 10.66
N LYS A 177 33.43 19.54 11.35
CA LYS A 177 32.38 20.40 10.82
C LYS A 177 33.01 21.42 9.86
N THR A 178 32.88 21.19 8.55
CA THR A 178 33.24 22.19 7.52
C THR A 178 32.18 23.28 7.49
N THR A 179 32.56 24.50 7.88
CA THR A 179 31.73 25.68 7.76
C THR A 179 31.72 26.16 6.30
N VAL A 180 30.56 26.10 5.66
CA VAL A 180 30.32 26.66 4.33
C VAL A 180 30.10 28.17 4.47
N PRO A 181 30.83 29.03 3.69
CA PRO A 181 30.58 30.49 3.70
C PRO A 181 29.23 30.83 3.12
N LYS A 182 28.50 31.70 3.78
CA LYS A 182 27.20 32.24 3.37
C LYS A 182 27.41 33.24 2.23
N THR A 183 27.16 32.83 0.98
CA THR A 183 27.13 33.73 -0.17
C THR A 183 25.79 34.46 -0.21
N THR A 184 25.81 35.78 0.03
CA THR A 184 24.66 36.67 -0.15
C THR A 184 24.57 37.04 -1.63
N VAL A 185 23.49 36.68 -2.30
CA VAL A 185 23.16 37.12 -3.66
C VAL A 185 22.31 38.40 -3.56
N PRO A 186 22.67 39.49 -4.24
CA PRO A 186 21.86 40.72 -4.24
C PRO A 186 20.60 40.52 -5.09
N VAL A 187 19.42 40.88 -4.51
CA VAL A 187 18.15 40.93 -5.23
C VAL A 187 18.09 42.21 -6.05
N THR A 188 18.08 42.06 -7.37
CA THR A 188 17.81 43.18 -8.29
C THR A 188 16.31 43.28 -8.54
N VAL A 189 15.71 44.38 -8.13
CA VAL A 189 14.29 44.69 -8.41
C VAL A 189 14.22 45.31 -9.78
N ALA A 190 13.42 44.73 -10.71
CA ALA A 190 13.13 45.32 -12.01
C ALA A 190 12.01 46.37 -11.88
N PRO A 191 12.08 47.50 -12.64
CA PRO A 191 11.06 48.52 -12.60
C PRO A 191 9.78 48.12 -13.35
N THR A 192 8.65 48.47 -12.77
CA THR A 192 7.31 48.40 -13.34
C THR A 192 7.15 49.43 -14.48
N VAL A 193 6.61 49.02 -15.60
CA VAL A 193 5.98 49.86 -16.62
C VAL A 193 4.55 49.34 -16.83
#